data_a2f152de144d7967b7f5196c83bee672
#
_entry.id   a2f152de144d7967b7f5196c83bee672
#
_cell.length_a   1.000
_cell.length_b   1.000
_cell.length_c   1.000
_cell.angle_alpha   90.00
_cell.angle_beta   90.00
_cell.angle_gamma   90.00
#
_symmetry.space_group_name_H-M   'P 1'
#
loop_
_entity.id
_entity.type
_entity.pdbx_description
1 polymer ?
#
loop_
_entity_poly.entity_id
_entity_poly.type
_entity_poly.pdbx_seq_one_letter_code
_entity_poly.pdbx_strand_id
1 'polypeptide(L)'
;DKHSSKSIELTEIADVEEYDDDDQNTDDLFSFGRKVKIDLADMDYISWRDALEKDRDILELLTLMVGDITPEHDSKLQELLSVIDKKITHPINEGNRKVIIFTAFADTAEYLYTHVSKYVKNRFGLDTAMVSGSVEGKTTCPKLKADLNTVLTCFSPVSKDKELLMPNDNTEIDVLIATDCISEGQNLQDCDYLINY
;
A
#
# COMPACT_ATOMS: atom_id res chain seq x y z
N ASP A 1 -8.50 27.26 46.44
CA ASP A 1 -7.41 27.30 45.47
C ASP A 1 -7.98 27.09 44.10
N LYS A 2 -7.81 28.11 43.26
CA LYS A 2 -8.41 28.16 41.92
C LYS A 2 -7.60 27.28 41.00
N HIS A 3 -8.11 26.14 40.59
CA HIS A 3 -7.62 25.41 39.42
C HIS A 3 -8.02 26.18 38.17
N SER A 4 -7.03 26.78 37.53
CA SER A 4 -7.18 27.37 36.20
C SER A 4 -7.31 26.21 35.21
N SER A 5 -8.54 25.97 34.74
CA SER A 5 -8.79 25.09 33.60
C SER A 5 -8.24 25.73 32.35
N LYS A 6 -7.10 25.27 31.86
CA LYS A 6 -6.69 25.47 30.48
C LYS A 6 -7.47 24.47 29.61
N SER A 7 -8.33 25.00 28.76
CA SER A 7 -8.97 24.24 27.70
C SER A 7 -7.87 23.66 26.80
N ILE A 8 -7.82 22.35 26.72
CA ILE A 8 -6.98 21.65 25.76
C ILE A 8 -7.82 21.56 24.48
N GLU A 9 -7.42 22.26 23.42
CA GLU A 9 -8.02 22.06 22.10
C GLU A 9 -7.58 20.69 21.57
N LEU A 10 -8.47 19.72 21.68
CA LEU A 10 -8.31 18.35 21.15
C LEU A 10 -8.61 18.27 19.64
N THR A 11 -8.62 19.38 18.93
CA THR A 11 -9.03 19.49 17.52
C THR A 11 -7.98 18.98 16.53
N GLU A 12 -6.79 18.55 16.96
CA GLU A 12 -5.74 18.05 16.06
C GLU A 12 -5.52 16.53 16.11
N ILE A 13 -6.34 15.79 16.85
CA ILE A 13 -6.18 14.33 16.91
C ILE A 13 -7.33 13.64 16.21
N ALA A 14 -7.04 13.13 15.03
CA ALA A 14 -7.77 12.16 14.20
C ALA A 14 -8.91 12.71 13.35
N ASP A 15 -9.04 12.12 12.17
CA ASP A 15 -10.22 12.11 11.31
C ASP A 15 -11.51 12.01 12.11
N VAL A 16 -12.10 13.14 12.37
CA VAL A 16 -13.43 13.27 12.97
C VAL A 16 -14.39 13.24 11.80
N GLU A 17 -15.04 12.09 11.59
CA GLU A 17 -16.29 12.05 10.86
C GLU A 17 -17.20 13.13 11.44
N GLU A 18 -17.87 13.89 10.55
CA GLU A 18 -18.73 15.04 10.83
C GLU A 18 -19.49 14.90 12.15
N TYR A 19 -19.18 15.79 13.10
CA TYR A 19 -20.01 15.98 14.28
C TYR A 19 -21.19 16.85 13.87
N ASP A 20 -22.39 16.32 14.09
CA ASP A 20 -23.66 17.08 14.04
C ASP A 20 -23.61 18.15 15.13
N ASP A 21 -23.68 19.43 14.73
CA ASP A 21 -23.30 20.62 15.50
C ASP A 21 -24.40 21.05 16.53
N ASP A 22 -25.35 20.19 16.86
CA ASP A 22 -26.55 20.59 17.60
C ASP A 22 -26.65 20.10 19.06
N ASP A 23 -25.63 19.37 19.58
CA ASP A 23 -25.62 18.92 20.99
C ASP A 23 -24.24 19.20 21.65
N GLN A 24 -24.00 20.49 21.96
CA GLN A 24 -22.86 20.90 22.78
C GLN A 24 -23.09 20.46 24.25
N ASN A 25 -22.93 19.18 24.52
CA ASN A 25 -22.84 18.68 25.87
C ASN A 25 -21.41 18.93 26.38
N THR A 26 -21.22 19.94 27.21
CA THR A 26 -19.93 20.30 27.82
C THR A 26 -19.30 19.16 28.60
N ASP A 27 -20.05 18.13 28.96
CA ASP A 27 -19.54 16.92 29.62
C ASP A 27 -18.64 16.08 28.73
N ASP A 28 -18.77 16.17 27.40
CA ASP A 28 -17.91 15.46 26.46
C ASP A 28 -16.51 16.07 26.33
N LEU A 29 -16.31 17.32 26.70
CA LEU A 29 -15.00 17.99 26.71
C LEU A 29 -14.10 17.52 27.87
N PHE A 30 -14.66 16.87 28.89
CA PHE A 30 -13.93 16.42 30.06
C PHE A 30 -13.85 14.90 30.17
N SER A 31 -14.30 14.18 29.14
CA SER A 31 -14.27 12.72 29.13
C SER A 31 -13.57 12.16 27.90
N PHE A 32 -12.90 11.01 28.06
CA PHE A 32 -12.21 10.31 26.99
C PHE A 32 -12.73 8.88 26.85
N GLY A 33 -12.87 8.41 25.58
CA GLY A 33 -13.24 7.04 25.25
C GLY A 33 -14.56 6.89 24.53
N ARG A 34 -14.62 6.00 23.52
CA ARG A 34 -15.82 5.73 22.71
C ARG A 34 -16.81 4.78 23.40
N LYS A 35 -16.31 3.71 24.02
CA LYS A 35 -17.14 2.66 24.64
C LYS A 35 -17.34 2.85 26.14
N VAL A 36 -16.33 3.38 26.80
CA VAL A 36 -16.35 3.71 28.24
C VAL A 36 -15.81 5.13 28.32
N LYS A 37 -16.65 6.06 28.81
CA LYS A 37 -16.22 7.44 29.04
C LYS A 37 -15.56 7.50 30.41
N ILE A 38 -14.34 8.01 30.45
CA ILE A 38 -13.54 8.22 31.67
C ILE A 38 -13.40 9.73 31.85
N ASP A 39 -13.73 10.24 33.03
CA ASP A 39 -13.55 11.65 33.36
C ASP A 39 -12.04 11.96 33.42
N LEU A 40 -11.61 13.05 32.79
CA LEU A 40 -10.21 13.51 32.84
C LEU A 40 -9.77 13.83 34.26
N ALA A 41 -10.70 14.17 35.16
CA ALA A 41 -10.40 14.38 36.57
C ALA A 41 -9.95 13.10 37.29
N ASP A 42 -10.39 11.93 36.81
CA ASP A 42 -10.04 10.63 37.37
C ASP A 42 -8.76 10.04 36.76
N MET A 43 -8.10 10.78 35.85
CA MET A 43 -6.88 10.35 35.14
C MET A 43 -5.70 11.24 35.48
N ASP A 44 -4.51 10.66 35.52
CA ASP A 44 -3.24 11.41 35.45
C ASP A 44 -2.96 11.85 34.00
N TYR A 45 -3.87 12.69 33.45
CA TYR A 45 -3.78 13.15 32.06
C TYR A 45 -2.54 14.01 31.80
N ILE A 46 -1.94 14.61 32.85
CA ILE A 46 -0.74 15.44 32.71
C ILE A 46 0.46 14.56 32.36
N SER A 47 0.70 13.51 33.16
CA SER A 47 1.79 12.56 32.89
C SER A 47 1.56 11.83 31.56
N TRP A 48 0.30 11.52 31.23
CA TRP A 48 -0.03 10.87 29.97
C TRP A 48 0.22 11.78 28.76
N ARG A 49 -0.18 13.05 28.83
CA ARG A 49 0.13 14.05 27.81
C ARG A 49 1.64 14.18 27.62
N ASP A 50 2.38 14.33 28.72
CA ASP A 50 3.84 14.50 28.68
C ASP A 50 4.55 13.27 28.04
N ALA A 51 3.98 12.07 28.26
CA ALA A 51 4.47 10.85 27.60
C ALA A 51 4.18 10.87 26.08
N LEU A 52 2.95 11.22 25.68
CA LEU A 52 2.55 11.32 24.27
C LEU A 52 3.34 12.41 23.52
N GLU A 53 3.63 13.54 24.16
CA GLU A 53 4.47 14.59 23.57
C GLU A 53 5.89 14.07 23.29
N LYS A 54 6.47 13.31 24.20
CA LYS A 54 7.78 12.68 23.98
C LYS A 54 7.75 11.65 22.85
N ASP A 55 6.71 10.84 22.80
CA ASP A 55 6.54 9.85 21.72
C ASP A 55 6.38 10.55 20.37
N ARG A 56 5.59 11.63 20.31
CA ARG A 56 5.45 12.46 19.11
C ARG A 56 6.80 13.01 18.66
N ASP A 57 7.57 13.60 19.57
CA ASP A 57 8.88 14.21 19.25
C ASP A 57 9.86 13.13 18.69
N ILE A 58 9.82 11.92 19.24
CA ILE A 58 10.60 10.79 18.72
C ILE A 58 10.13 10.39 17.31
N LEU A 59 8.81 10.31 17.07
CA LEU A 59 8.25 9.97 15.77
C LEU A 59 8.55 11.06 14.73
N GLU A 60 8.51 12.34 15.10
CA GLU A 60 8.90 13.44 14.23
C GLU A 60 10.39 13.34 13.84
N LEU A 61 11.28 13.06 14.81
CA LEU A 61 12.69 12.82 14.53
C LEU A 61 12.90 11.64 13.57
N LEU A 62 12.23 10.52 13.80
CA LEU A 62 12.30 9.36 12.91
C LEU A 62 11.79 9.71 11.50
N THR A 63 10.69 10.46 11.40
CA THR A 63 10.13 10.91 10.11
C THR A 63 11.13 11.79 9.36
N LEU A 64 11.81 12.71 10.05
CA LEU A 64 12.88 13.53 9.45
C LEU A 64 14.05 12.67 8.97
N MET A 65 14.49 11.69 9.77
CA MET A 65 15.59 10.77 9.39
C MET A 65 15.25 9.92 8.16
N VAL A 66 13.99 9.52 8.00
CA VAL A 66 13.55 8.70 6.86
C VAL A 66 13.19 9.55 5.64
N GLY A 67 12.80 10.82 5.86
CA GLY A 67 12.36 11.73 4.80
C GLY A 67 13.39 12.01 3.70
N ASP A 68 14.67 11.89 4.02
CA ASP A 68 15.78 12.06 3.07
C ASP A 68 16.09 10.77 2.26
N ILE A 69 15.44 9.65 2.59
CA ILE A 69 15.63 8.39 1.87
C ILE A 69 14.83 8.45 0.57
N THR A 70 15.53 8.68 -0.53
CA THR A 70 14.92 8.61 -1.86
C THR A 70 14.93 7.18 -2.41
N PRO A 71 14.11 6.86 -3.43
CA PRO A 71 14.12 5.53 -4.07
C PRO A 71 15.50 5.09 -4.57
N GLU A 72 16.36 6.03 -4.94
CA GLU A 72 17.73 5.76 -5.36
C GLU A 72 18.61 5.25 -4.20
N HIS A 73 18.27 5.62 -2.97
CA HIS A 73 18.97 5.15 -1.75
C HIS A 73 18.33 3.89 -1.14
N ASP A 74 17.17 3.46 -1.66
CA ASP A 74 16.54 2.21 -1.22
C ASP A 74 17.25 1.00 -1.87
N SER A 75 18.22 0.44 -1.15
CA SER A 75 19.02 -0.69 -1.63
C SER A 75 18.17 -1.92 -1.97
N LYS A 76 17.05 -2.14 -1.25
CA LYS A 76 16.17 -3.28 -1.51
C LYS A 76 15.40 -3.09 -2.82
N LEU A 77 14.90 -1.87 -3.08
CA LEU A 77 14.29 -1.54 -4.35
C LEU A 77 15.30 -1.64 -5.51
N GLN A 78 16.51 -1.12 -5.33
CA GLN A 78 17.56 -1.17 -6.36
C GLN A 78 17.94 -2.62 -6.70
N GLU A 79 18.07 -3.49 -5.71
CA GLU A 79 18.31 -4.92 -5.95
C GLU A 79 17.13 -5.58 -6.67
N LEU A 80 15.88 -5.27 -6.27
CA LEU A 80 14.69 -5.75 -6.97
C LEU A 80 14.70 -5.36 -8.45
N LEU A 81 14.99 -4.09 -8.76
CA LEU A 81 15.05 -3.61 -10.15
C LEU A 81 16.17 -4.32 -10.93
N SER A 82 17.32 -4.59 -10.29
CA SER A 82 18.42 -5.37 -10.89
C SER A 82 18.02 -6.81 -11.20
N VAL A 83 17.28 -7.46 -10.29
CA VAL A 83 16.78 -8.82 -10.48
C VAL A 83 15.77 -8.88 -11.61
N ILE A 84 14.84 -7.92 -11.68
CA ILE A 84 13.85 -7.79 -12.76
C ILE A 84 14.58 -7.59 -14.12
N ASP A 85 15.56 -6.69 -14.15
CA ASP A 85 16.37 -6.42 -15.36
C ASP A 85 17.03 -7.70 -15.88
N LYS A 86 17.70 -8.45 -15.00
CA LYS A 86 18.33 -9.72 -15.33
C LYS A 86 17.32 -10.74 -15.87
N LYS A 87 16.16 -10.87 -15.22
CA LYS A 87 15.12 -11.81 -15.65
C LYS A 87 14.56 -11.46 -17.03
N ILE A 88 14.34 -10.18 -17.33
CA ILE A 88 13.80 -9.73 -18.62
C ILE A 88 14.84 -9.85 -19.74
N THR A 89 16.10 -9.50 -19.45
CA THR A 89 17.19 -9.53 -20.44
C THR A 89 17.77 -10.93 -20.67
N HIS A 90 17.74 -11.80 -19.66
CA HIS A 90 18.22 -13.17 -19.70
C HIS A 90 17.16 -14.11 -19.12
N PRO A 91 16.05 -14.32 -19.84
CA PRO A 91 14.93 -15.12 -19.33
C PRO A 91 15.35 -16.59 -19.15
N ILE A 92 14.80 -17.25 -18.11
CA ILE A 92 15.03 -18.67 -17.86
C ILE A 92 14.48 -19.52 -19.00
N ASN A 93 13.24 -19.23 -19.41
CA ASN A 93 12.63 -19.81 -20.60
C ASN A 93 12.62 -18.76 -21.71
N GLU A 94 13.08 -19.13 -22.90
CA GLU A 94 13.20 -18.21 -24.03
C GLU A 94 11.89 -17.48 -24.31
N GLY A 95 11.96 -16.15 -24.40
CA GLY A 95 10.80 -15.27 -24.63
C GLY A 95 9.91 -15.00 -23.40
N ASN A 96 10.09 -15.74 -22.30
CA ASN A 96 9.29 -15.52 -21.08
C ASN A 96 9.87 -14.39 -20.23
N ARG A 97 9.19 -13.24 -20.20
CA ARG A 97 9.59 -12.04 -19.41
C ARG A 97 8.72 -11.82 -18.18
N LYS A 98 7.80 -12.75 -17.90
CA LYS A 98 6.84 -12.61 -16.81
C LYS A 98 7.51 -12.74 -15.44
N VAL A 99 7.13 -11.82 -14.55
CA VAL A 99 7.60 -11.77 -13.16
C VAL A 99 6.41 -11.52 -12.25
N ILE A 100 6.29 -12.29 -11.18
CA ILE A 100 5.35 -12.00 -10.10
C ILE A 100 6.12 -11.62 -8.84
N ILE A 101 5.70 -10.52 -8.19
CA ILE A 101 6.29 -9.99 -6.97
C ILE A 101 5.24 -10.04 -5.88
N PHE A 102 5.49 -10.81 -4.83
CA PHE A 102 4.64 -10.85 -3.65
C PHE A 102 5.18 -9.96 -2.54
N THR A 103 4.26 -9.30 -1.85
CA THR A 103 4.54 -8.53 -0.63
C THR A 103 3.40 -8.68 0.36
N ALA A 104 3.70 -8.65 1.66
CA ALA A 104 2.69 -8.80 2.71
C ALA A 104 1.78 -7.57 2.87
N PHE A 105 2.28 -6.36 2.54
CA PHE A 105 1.61 -5.11 2.85
C PHE A 105 1.16 -4.36 1.59
N ALA A 106 -0.06 -3.83 1.63
CA ALA A 106 -0.63 -3.04 0.53
C ALA A 106 0.17 -1.77 0.24
N ASP A 107 0.63 -1.05 1.27
CA ASP A 107 1.47 0.15 1.11
C ASP A 107 2.79 -0.16 0.39
N THR A 108 3.38 -1.32 0.72
CA THR A 108 4.58 -1.80 0.02
C THR A 108 4.26 -2.13 -1.44
N ALA A 109 3.11 -2.76 -1.72
CA ALA A 109 2.68 -3.04 -3.10
C ALA A 109 2.50 -1.75 -3.90
N GLU A 110 1.90 -0.71 -3.32
CA GLU A 110 1.74 0.61 -3.96
C GLU A 110 3.08 1.30 -4.22
N TYR A 111 3.99 1.25 -3.25
CA TYR A 111 5.34 1.76 -3.40
C TYR A 111 6.09 1.05 -4.54
N LEU A 112 6.06 -0.28 -4.54
CA LEU A 112 6.67 -1.08 -5.61
C LEU A 112 6.04 -0.79 -6.97
N TYR A 113 4.70 -0.71 -7.04
CA TYR A 113 4.02 -0.39 -8.29
C TYR A 113 4.49 0.95 -8.85
N THR A 114 4.60 1.97 -8.02
CA THR A 114 5.03 3.31 -8.43
C THR A 114 6.42 3.30 -9.08
N HIS A 115 7.36 2.56 -8.51
CA HIS A 115 8.75 2.56 -8.98
C HIS A 115 9.02 1.50 -10.04
N VAL A 116 8.54 0.28 -9.84
CA VAL A 116 8.75 -0.83 -10.79
C VAL A 116 8.03 -0.58 -12.11
N SER A 117 6.76 -0.14 -12.07
CA SER A 117 6.01 0.10 -13.30
C SER A 117 6.66 1.16 -14.20
N LYS A 118 7.13 2.24 -13.59
CA LYS A 118 7.85 3.30 -14.31
C LYS A 118 9.16 2.79 -14.90
N TYR A 119 9.93 2.03 -14.12
CA TYR A 119 11.19 1.45 -14.57
C TYR A 119 10.99 0.49 -15.74
N VAL A 120 10.09 -0.49 -15.57
CA VAL A 120 9.81 -1.53 -16.56
C VAL A 120 9.24 -0.94 -17.86
N LYS A 121 8.32 0.03 -17.75
CA LYS A 121 7.75 0.70 -18.92
C LYS A 121 8.80 1.50 -19.69
N ASN A 122 9.61 2.28 -19.00
CA ASN A 122 10.62 3.13 -19.63
C ASN A 122 11.76 2.32 -20.28
N ARG A 123 12.17 1.23 -19.64
CA ARG A 123 13.33 0.47 -20.09
C ARG A 123 12.98 -0.61 -21.12
N PHE A 124 11.85 -1.26 -20.97
CA PHE A 124 11.47 -2.44 -21.75
C PHE A 124 10.17 -2.28 -22.55
N GLY A 125 9.40 -1.23 -22.28
CA GLY A 125 8.09 -1.04 -22.90
C GLY A 125 7.00 -2.00 -22.38
N LEU A 126 7.29 -2.78 -21.33
CA LEU A 126 6.41 -3.80 -20.78
C LEU A 126 5.38 -3.22 -19.82
N ASP A 127 4.28 -3.93 -19.63
CA ASP A 127 3.19 -3.51 -18.78
C ASP A 127 3.21 -4.19 -17.41
N THR A 128 2.83 -3.40 -16.41
CA THR A 128 2.79 -3.79 -15.00
C THR A 128 1.39 -3.64 -14.44
N ALA A 129 0.97 -4.57 -13.59
CA ALA A 129 -0.23 -4.43 -12.79
C ALA A 129 0.05 -4.70 -11.31
N MET A 130 -0.82 -4.15 -10.47
CA MET A 130 -0.85 -4.40 -9.04
C MET A 130 -2.25 -4.85 -8.62
N VAL A 131 -2.33 -5.86 -7.78
CA VAL A 131 -3.57 -6.34 -7.16
C VAL A 131 -3.37 -6.51 -5.66
N SER A 132 -4.39 -6.09 -4.89
CA SER A 132 -4.39 -6.14 -3.44
C SER A 132 -5.80 -6.43 -2.93
N GLY A 133 -5.91 -7.05 -1.76
CA GLY A 133 -7.21 -7.28 -1.11
C GLY A 133 -7.80 -6.04 -0.43
N SER A 134 -7.00 -5.01 -0.17
CA SER A 134 -7.41 -3.84 0.62
C SER A 134 -7.41 -2.53 -0.14
N VAL A 135 -6.71 -2.45 -1.28
CA VAL A 135 -6.65 -1.25 -2.12
C VAL A 135 -7.06 -1.58 -3.55
N GLU A 136 -7.54 -0.58 -4.28
CA GLU A 136 -7.93 -0.72 -5.67
C GLU A 136 -6.74 -1.14 -6.54
N GLY A 137 -6.97 -2.11 -7.44
CA GLY A 137 -5.96 -2.56 -8.39
C GLY A 137 -5.50 -1.45 -9.33
N LYS A 138 -4.25 -1.54 -9.78
CA LYS A 138 -3.63 -0.57 -10.70
C LYS A 138 -2.99 -1.28 -11.88
N THR A 139 -2.98 -0.63 -13.05
CA THR A 139 -2.29 -1.15 -14.24
C THR A 139 -1.75 -0.02 -15.09
N THR A 140 -0.64 -0.27 -15.79
CA THR A 140 -0.09 0.65 -16.80
C THR A 140 -0.81 0.55 -18.14
N CYS A 141 -1.72 -0.40 -18.34
CA CYS A 141 -2.52 -0.57 -19.55
C CYS A 141 -3.74 0.35 -19.52
N PRO A 142 -3.81 1.43 -20.31
CA PRO A 142 -4.79 2.51 -20.13
C PRO A 142 -6.26 2.10 -20.32
N LYS A 143 -6.53 0.98 -20.99
CA LYS A 143 -7.88 0.50 -21.31
C LYS A 143 -8.27 -0.74 -20.53
N LEU A 144 -7.37 -1.26 -19.72
CA LEU A 144 -7.61 -2.46 -18.97
C LEU A 144 -8.25 -2.12 -17.61
N LYS A 145 -9.33 -2.82 -17.29
CA LYS A 145 -9.90 -2.74 -15.95
C LYS A 145 -8.99 -3.45 -14.96
N ALA A 146 -8.63 -2.76 -13.89
CA ALA A 146 -7.67 -3.27 -12.91
C ALA A 146 -8.30 -4.20 -11.84
N ASP A 147 -9.39 -4.91 -12.18
CA ASP A 147 -9.94 -5.94 -11.30
C ASP A 147 -9.10 -7.24 -11.35
N LEU A 148 -9.16 -8.00 -10.28
CA LEU A 148 -8.35 -9.19 -10.09
C LEU A 148 -8.42 -10.17 -11.27
N ASN A 149 -9.63 -10.52 -11.72
CA ASN A 149 -9.80 -11.53 -12.76
C ASN A 149 -9.23 -11.06 -14.11
N THR A 150 -9.51 -9.82 -14.50
CA THR A 150 -9.01 -9.22 -15.74
C THR A 150 -7.48 -9.13 -15.72
N VAL A 151 -6.90 -8.68 -14.60
CA VAL A 151 -5.44 -8.60 -14.45
C VAL A 151 -4.80 -9.98 -14.54
N LEU A 152 -5.31 -10.98 -13.82
CA LEU A 152 -4.75 -12.34 -13.85
C LEU A 152 -4.89 -12.99 -15.23
N THR A 153 -5.99 -12.73 -15.94
CA THR A 153 -6.19 -13.22 -17.31
C THR A 153 -5.19 -12.61 -18.30
N CYS A 154 -4.87 -11.32 -18.16
CA CYS A 154 -3.86 -10.67 -18.99
C CYS A 154 -2.43 -11.01 -18.58
N PHE A 155 -2.21 -11.38 -17.31
CA PHE A 155 -0.90 -11.82 -16.82
C PHE A 155 -0.58 -13.27 -17.22
N SER A 156 -1.56 -14.17 -17.18
CA SER A 156 -1.42 -15.58 -17.54
C SER A 156 -2.41 -15.97 -18.66
N PRO A 157 -2.22 -15.46 -19.87
CA PRO A 157 -3.18 -15.59 -20.95
C PRO A 157 -3.43 -17.04 -21.37
N VAL A 158 -2.42 -17.90 -21.38
CA VAL A 158 -2.57 -19.33 -21.74
C VAL A 158 -3.26 -20.09 -20.62
N SER A 159 -2.77 -19.97 -19.39
CA SER A 159 -3.30 -20.66 -18.22
C SER A 159 -4.73 -20.23 -17.82
N LYS A 160 -5.17 -19.07 -18.28
CA LYS A 160 -6.51 -18.48 -18.00
C LYS A 160 -7.43 -18.48 -19.21
N ASP A 161 -7.07 -19.16 -20.31
CA ASP A 161 -7.89 -19.23 -21.53
C ASP A 161 -8.32 -17.83 -22.03
N LYS A 162 -7.37 -16.87 -22.07
CA LYS A 162 -7.68 -15.48 -22.41
C LYS A 162 -8.40 -15.33 -23.73
N GLU A 163 -8.05 -16.12 -24.75
CA GLU A 163 -8.69 -16.06 -26.07
C GLU A 163 -10.21 -16.32 -26.01
N LEU A 164 -10.64 -17.16 -25.05
CA LEU A 164 -12.07 -17.45 -24.84
C LEU A 164 -12.75 -16.35 -24.03
N LEU A 165 -12.06 -15.81 -23.01
CA LEU A 165 -12.61 -14.82 -22.09
C LEU A 165 -12.61 -13.40 -22.65
N MET A 166 -11.57 -13.07 -23.41
CA MET A 166 -11.33 -11.71 -23.96
C MET A 166 -10.93 -11.80 -25.43
N PRO A 167 -11.82 -12.25 -26.33
CA PRO A 167 -11.51 -12.41 -27.75
C PRO A 167 -11.15 -11.05 -28.36
N ASN A 168 -10.08 -11.01 -29.16
CA ASN A 168 -9.50 -9.82 -29.80
C ASN A 168 -8.82 -8.81 -28.86
N ASP A 169 -8.61 -9.13 -27.59
CA ASP A 169 -7.78 -8.32 -26.70
C ASP A 169 -6.36 -8.88 -26.64
N ASN A 170 -5.40 -8.14 -27.18
CA ASN A 170 -3.99 -8.50 -27.20
C ASN A 170 -3.18 -7.88 -26.04
N THR A 171 -3.86 -7.31 -25.04
CA THR A 171 -3.19 -6.69 -23.89
C THR A 171 -2.53 -7.76 -23.04
N GLU A 172 -1.25 -7.65 -22.77
CA GLU A 172 -0.52 -8.51 -21.86
C GLU A 172 0.05 -7.71 -20.69
N ILE A 173 0.15 -8.36 -19.54
CA ILE A 173 0.86 -7.87 -18.36
C ILE A 173 2.07 -8.76 -18.18
N ASP A 174 3.23 -8.16 -18.07
CA ASP A 174 4.51 -8.87 -17.89
C ASP A 174 4.94 -8.91 -16.43
N VAL A 175 4.65 -7.86 -15.66
CA VAL A 175 5.01 -7.78 -14.24
C VAL A 175 3.75 -7.64 -13.39
N LEU A 176 3.58 -8.54 -12.45
CA LEU A 176 2.47 -8.54 -11.50
C LEU A 176 2.99 -8.31 -10.08
N ILE A 177 2.47 -7.31 -9.41
CA ILE A 177 2.70 -7.06 -7.99
C ILE A 177 1.45 -7.44 -7.23
N ALA A 178 1.58 -8.27 -6.21
CA ALA A 178 0.43 -8.81 -5.50
C ALA A 178 0.66 -8.90 -3.99
N THR A 179 -0.42 -8.73 -3.26
CA THR A 179 -0.50 -9.13 -1.84
C THR A 179 -1.17 -10.50 -1.74
N ASP A 180 -1.45 -10.95 -0.52
CA ASP A 180 -2.10 -12.24 -0.22
C ASP A 180 -3.51 -12.41 -0.83
N CYS A 181 -4.01 -11.39 -1.57
CA CYS A 181 -5.29 -11.48 -2.29
C CYS A 181 -5.27 -12.49 -3.45
N ILE A 182 -4.09 -12.85 -3.95
CA ILE A 182 -3.94 -13.99 -4.86
C ILE A 182 -3.89 -15.25 -4.01
N SER A 183 -5.08 -15.69 -3.58
CA SER A 183 -5.25 -16.87 -2.78
C SER A 183 -4.81 -18.15 -3.52
N GLU A 184 -4.62 -19.20 -2.74
CA GLU A 184 -4.36 -20.55 -3.25
C GLU A 184 -5.32 -20.94 -4.38
N GLY A 185 -4.80 -21.62 -5.39
CA GLY A 185 -5.59 -22.13 -6.51
C GLY A 185 -5.63 -21.26 -7.77
N GLN A 186 -4.94 -20.12 -7.80
CA GLN A 186 -4.79 -19.36 -9.04
C GLN A 186 -3.77 -20.02 -9.97
N ASN A 187 -4.21 -20.40 -11.17
CA ASN A 187 -3.33 -20.93 -12.20
C ASN A 187 -2.58 -19.78 -12.89
N LEU A 188 -1.29 -19.64 -12.59
CA LEU A 188 -0.40 -18.61 -13.15
C LEU A 188 0.86 -19.25 -13.76
N GLN A 189 0.72 -20.42 -14.35
CA GLN A 189 1.83 -21.21 -14.91
C GLN A 189 2.54 -20.56 -16.11
N ASP A 190 1.97 -19.50 -16.67
CA ASP A 190 2.66 -18.71 -17.71
C ASP A 190 3.86 -17.94 -17.14
N CYS A 191 3.90 -17.74 -15.83
CA CYS A 191 5.01 -17.08 -15.13
C CYS A 191 5.95 -18.13 -14.54
N ASP A 192 7.24 -17.99 -14.84
CA ASP A 192 8.30 -18.86 -14.35
C ASP A 192 9.21 -18.20 -13.31
N TYR A 193 8.88 -16.98 -12.86
CA TYR A 193 9.73 -16.23 -11.94
C TYR A 193 8.93 -15.52 -10.85
N LEU A 194 9.15 -15.94 -9.60
CA LEU A 194 8.48 -15.40 -8.41
C LEU A 194 9.50 -14.74 -7.50
N ILE A 195 9.17 -13.56 -7.01
CA ILE A 195 9.95 -12.79 -6.03
C ILE A 195 9.11 -12.56 -4.78
N ASN A 196 9.60 -12.92 -3.62
CA ASN A 196 9.06 -12.48 -2.33
C ASN A 196 9.84 -11.26 -1.85
N TYR A 197 9.13 -10.13 -1.72
CA TYR A 197 9.73 -8.85 -1.35
C TYR A 197 9.60 -8.55 0.14
#